data_da0275e4fda65e479c97b30eed15cca6
#
_entry.id   da0275e4fda65e479c97b30eed15cca6
#
_cell.length_a   1.000
_cell.length_b   1.000
_cell.length_c   1.000
_cell.angle_alpha   90.00
_cell.angle_beta   90.00
_cell.angle_gamma   90.00
#
_symmetry.space_group_name_H-M   'P 1'
#
loop_
_entity.id
_entity.type
_entity.pdbx_description
1 polymer ?
#
loop_
_entity_poly.entity_id
_entity_poly.type
_entity_poly.pdbx_seq_one_letter_code
_entity_poly.pdbx_strand_id
1 'polypeptide(L)'
;DVQWSGHVGPRRGQGDGGWGRRGPAEEAVDLARLAERRPAAALCEIVSPDNPVQMAHHAESVEFAVEHGLAMVSIGELVAYRRRIEPQVVRFTAATLPTWAGASRVIGFRDVYDLGEHLAVIVGAVGAGVPVPLHVHIECLTGDVFGSTACRCGEELNGALARMSAQGSGVVLYLRPPGPAQACGLFARGDAATDVMPETVTWILRDLGVYAIRLSDDVPGFGLVMFGAIREASTLAAAG
;
A
#
# COMPACT_ATOMS: atom_id res chain seq x y z
N ASP A 1 -25.47 0.47 45.97
CA ASP A 1 -25.74 1.29 44.78
C ASP A 1 -24.71 0.95 43.75
N VAL A 2 -25.10 0.14 42.76
CA VAL A 2 -24.26 -0.12 41.61
C VAL A 2 -24.47 1.05 40.66
N GLN A 3 -23.55 1.99 40.61
CA GLN A 3 -23.54 3.03 39.59
C GLN A 3 -23.11 2.37 38.28
N TRP A 4 -24.05 2.23 37.37
CA TRP A 4 -23.83 1.72 36.02
C TRP A 4 -22.97 2.64 35.14
N SER A 5 -22.77 3.86 35.49
CA SER A 5 -21.87 4.81 34.90
C SER A 5 -20.53 4.81 35.63
N GLY A 6 -19.84 3.69 35.60
CA GLY A 6 -18.42 3.68 35.92
C GLY A 6 -17.66 4.52 34.91
N HIS A 7 -16.49 5.02 35.29
CA HIS A 7 -15.61 5.78 34.38
C HIS A 7 -15.03 4.96 33.19
N VAL A 8 -15.42 3.70 33.06
CA VAL A 8 -14.98 2.80 31.96
C VAL A 8 -16.19 2.41 31.16
N GLY A 9 -16.22 2.85 29.89
CA GLY A 9 -17.24 2.48 28.91
C GLY A 9 -16.71 1.45 27.91
N PRO A 10 -17.42 0.34 27.64
CA PRO A 10 -17.02 -0.61 26.61
C PRO A 10 -17.19 0.04 25.23
N ARG A 11 -16.15 -0.07 24.39
CA ARG A 11 -16.18 0.31 22.99
C ARG A 11 -15.86 -0.92 22.13
N ARG A 12 -16.56 -1.08 21.03
CA ARG A 12 -16.27 -2.13 20.06
C ARG A 12 -15.53 -1.52 18.88
N GLY A 13 -14.29 -1.96 18.65
CA GLY A 13 -13.56 -1.65 17.42
C GLY A 13 -14.20 -2.36 16.21
N GLN A 14 -14.04 -1.79 15.02
CA GLN A 14 -14.43 -2.47 13.79
C GLN A 14 -13.56 -3.71 13.56
N GLY A 15 -14.12 -4.73 12.91
CA GLY A 15 -13.44 -6.03 12.70
C GLY A 15 -12.12 -5.92 11.94
N ASP A 16 -12.01 -4.91 11.07
CA ASP A 16 -10.83 -4.64 10.23
C ASP A 16 -9.76 -3.78 10.93
N GLY A 17 -10.00 -3.43 12.22
CA GLY A 17 -9.07 -2.60 12.98
C GLY A 17 -8.88 -1.20 12.39
N GLY A 18 -7.68 -0.64 12.53
CA GLY A 18 -7.29 0.67 12.01
C GLY A 18 -7.34 0.79 10.48
N TRP A 19 -7.55 -0.28 9.75
CA TRP A 19 -7.74 -0.26 8.30
C TRP A 19 -9.13 0.27 7.91
N GLY A 20 -10.18 -0.15 8.59
CA GLY A 20 -11.53 0.31 8.32
C GLY A 20 -11.80 1.71 8.86
N ARG A 21 -11.22 2.03 10.01
CA ARG A 21 -11.34 3.33 10.66
C ARG A 21 -10.08 3.62 11.46
N ARG A 22 -9.41 4.71 11.13
CA ARG A 22 -8.27 5.20 11.91
C ARG A 22 -8.78 5.86 13.19
N GLY A 23 -8.63 5.16 14.30
CA GLY A 23 -9.06 5.67 15.60
C GLY A 23 -8.35 4.97 16.75
N PRO A 24 -8.24 5.62 17.93
CA PRO A 24 -7.49 5.07 19.07
C PRO A 24 -7.99 3.71 19.54
N ALA A 25 -9.30 3.44 19.42
CA ALA A 25 -9.88 2.17 19.84
C ALA A 25 -9.48 1.01 18.92
N GLU A 26 -9.48 1.25 17.62
CA GLU A 26 -9.07 0.30 16.60
C GLU A 26 -7.58 0.00 16.70
N GLU A 27 -6.76 1.04 16.82
CA GLU A 27 -5.31 0.91 16.92
C GLU A 27 -4.85 0.22 18.21
N ALA A 28 -5.57 0.42 19.31
CA ALA A 28 -5.28 -0.29 20.55
C ALA A 28 -5.53 -1.80 20.43
N VAL A 29 -6.57 -2.20 19.71
CA VAL A 29 -6.84 -3.61 19.40
C VAL A 29 -5.78 -4.16 18.46
N ASP A 30 -5.33 -3.38 17.48
CA ASP A 30 -4.29 -3.78 16.55
C ASP A 30 -2.94 -3.96 17.26
N LEU A 31 -2.57 -3.07 18.16
CA LEU A 31 -1.38 -3.24 19.02
C LEU A 31 -1.45 -4.53 19.83
N ALA A 32 -2.61 -4.86 20.39
CA ALA A 32 -2.79 -6.10 21.13
C ALA A 32 -2.61 -7.33 20.23
N ARG A 33 -3.14 -7.30 19.00
CA ARG A 33 -2.95 -8.38 18.00
C ARG A 33 -1.48 -8.53 17.59
N LEU A 34 -0.81 -7.41 17.30
CA LEU A 34 0.61 -7.41 16.93
C LEU A 34 1.50 -7.96 18.05
N ALA A 35 1.10 -7.74 19.30
CA ALA A 35 1.75 -8.31 20.47
C ALA A 35 1.33 -9.78 20.77
N GLU A 36 0.62 -10.45 19.84
CA GLU A 36 0.09 -11.81 19.99
C GLU A 36 -0.80 -11.98 21.24
N ARG A 37 -1.52 -10.93 21.60
CA ARG A 37 -2.45 -10.91 22.74
C ARG A 37 -3.91 -10.99 22.26
N ARG A 38 -4.82 -11.18 23.21
CA ARG A 38 -6.26 -11.09 22.92
C ARG A 38 -6.57 -9.71 22.32
N PRO A 39 -7.44 -9.61 21.30
CA PRO A 39 -7.77 -8.33 20.66
C PRO A 39 -8.67 -7.45 21.54
N ALA A 40 -8.14 -7.05 22.67
CA ALA A 40 -8.80 -6.20 23.66
C ALA A 40 -7.74 -5.33 24.35
N ALA A 41 -8.08 -4.08 24.58
CA ALA A 41 -7.22 -3.11 25.24
C ALA A 41 -8.02 -2.16 26.12
N ALA A 42 -7.36 -1.54 27.10
CA ALA A 42 -7.89 -0.41 27.83
C ALA A 42 -7.29 0.88 27.27
N LEU A 43 -8.12 1.89 27.12
CA LEU A 43 -7.73 3.21 26.64
C LEU A 43 -7.99 4.24 27.73
N CYS A 44 -7.08 5.19 27.88
CA CYS A 44 -7.24 6.35 28.73
C CYS A 44 -6.78 7.59 27.94
N GLU A 45 -7.61 8.60 27.90
CA GLU A 45 -7.26 9.89 27.32
C GLU A 45 -6.46 10.70 28.34
N ILE A 46 -5.37 11.32 27.91
CA ILE A 46 -4.51 12.16 28.74
C ILE A 46 -5.06 13.59 28.69
N VAL A 47 -5.37 14.14 29.85
CA VAL A 47 -5.81 15.53 29.98
C VAL A 47 -4.60 16.46 29.91
N SER A 48 -4.74 17.61 29.25
CA SER A 48 -3.69 18.63 29.21
C SER A 48 -3.36 19.14 30.60
N PRO A 49 -2.08 19.13 31.02
CA PRO A 49 -1.67 19.72 32.28
C PRO A 49 -1.90 21.24 32.35
N ASP A 50 -1.80 21.91 31.19
CA ASP A 50 -1.95 23.37 31.10
C ASP A 50 -3.41 23.81 31.05
N ASN A 51 -4.30 22.94 30.52
CA ASN A 51 -5.73 23.22 30.43
C ASN A 51 -6.56 21.95 30.70
N PRO A 52 -6.97 21.72 31.94
CA PRO A 52 -7.71 20.52 32.39
C PRO A 52 -9.04 20.29 31.69
N VAL A 53 -9.54 21.22 30.91
CA VAL A 53 -10.78 21.08 30.11
C VAL A 53 -10.53 20.49 28.76
N GLN A 54 -9.26 20.39 28.34
CA GLN A 54 -8.84 19.88 27.02
C GLN A 54 -8.01 18.61 27.17
N MET A 55 -7.98 17.81 26.11
CA MET A 55 -7.07 16.68 26.01
C MET A 55 -5.67 17.16 25.66
N ALA A 56 -4.66 16.43 26.14
CA ALA A 56 -3.27 16.71 25.83
C ALA A 56 -3.02 16.71 24.32
N HIS A 57 -2.36 17.74 23.83
CA HIS A 57 -1.89 17.78 22.45
C HIS A 57 -0.56 17.03 22.28
N HIS A 58 -0.07 16.94 21.05
CA HIS A 58 1.08 16.09 20.74
C HIS A 58 2.32 16.40 21.57
N ALA A 59 2.68 17.67 21.75
CA ALA A 59 3.88 18.06 22.51
C ALA A 59 3.77 17.63 23.98
N GLU A 60 2.63 17.89 24.62
CA GLU A 60 2.37 17.48 26.00
C GLU A 60 2.38 15.95 26.16
N SER A 61 1.87 15.23 25.16
CA SER A 61 1.89 13.76 25.16
C SER A 61 3.32 13.22 25.07
N VAL A 62 4.20 13.88 24.29
CA VAL A 62 5.64 13.53 24.23
C VAL A 62 6.31 13.74 25.57
N GLU A 63 6.09 14.90 26.21
CA GLU A 63 6.66 15.21 27.53
C GLU A 63 6.19 14.20 28.59
N PHE A 64 4.90 13.90 28.59
CA PHE A 64 4.31 12.89 29.50
C PHE A 64 4.93 11.51 29.28
N ALA A 65 5.11 11.09 28.02
CA ALA A 65 5.71 9.80 27.73
C ALA A 65 7.17 9.72 28.20
N VAL A 66 7.96 10.79 28.02
CA VAL A 66 9.34 10.87 28.50
C VAL A 66 9.39 10.83 30.03
N GLU A 67 8.57 11.63 30.70
CA GLU A 67 8.54 11.70 32.16
C GLU A 67 8.21 10.35 32.80
N HIS A 68 7.28 9.61 32.20
CA HIS A 68 6.82 8.33 32.73
C HIS A 68 7.48 7.09 32.11
N GLY A 69 8.48 7.27 31.24
CA GLY A 69 9.20 6.18 30.58
C GLY A 69 8.30 5.31 29.70
N LEU A 70 7.29 5.91 29.05
CA LEU A 70 6.33 5.22 28.19
C LEU A 70 6.80 5.21 26.72
N ALA A 71 6.52 4.12 26.04
CA ALA A 71 6.68 4.08 24.58
C ALA A 71 5.58 4.92 23.90
N MET A 72 5.95 5.65 22.87
CA MET A 72 5.03 6.45 22.07
C MET A 72 5.04 5.97 20.63
N VAL A 73 3.87 5.83 20.03
CA VAL A 73 3.68 5.49 18.62
C VAL A 73 2.51 6.30 18.08
N SER A 74 2.68 6.86 16.90
CA SER A 74 1.58 7.50 16.19
C SER A 74 0.73 6.48 15.43
N ILE A 75 -0.53 6.81 15.21
CA ILE A 75 -1.43 6.00 14.35
C ILE A 75 -0.82 5.81 12.96
N GLY A 76 -0.19 6.85 12.41
CA GLY A 76 0.47 6.79 11.10
C GLY A 76 1.63 5.78 11.06
N GLU A 77 2.46 5.76 12.09
CA GLU A 77 3.58 4.79 12.21
C GLU A 77 3.06 3.36 12.37
N LEU A 78 2.01 3.15 13.14
CA LEU A 78 1.42 1.83 13.32
C LEU A 78 0.83 1.30 12.00
N VAL A 79 0.10 2.15 11.28
CA VAL A 79 -0.43 1.82 9.95
C VAL A 79 0.71 1.48 8.97
N ALA A 80 1.77 2.30 8.93
CA ALA A 80 2.93 2.06 8.08
C ALA A 80 3.66 0.75 8.44
N TYR A 81 3.77 0.44 9.73
CA TYR A 81 4.32 -0.82 10.20
C TYR A 81 3.49 -2.02 9.72
N ARG A 82 2.17 -1.99 9.93
CA ARG A 82 1.26 -3.04 9.50
C ARG A 82 1.31 -3.28 7.99
N ARG A 83 1.35 -2.21 7.18
CA ARG A 83 1.48 -2.31 5.72
C ARG A 83 2.73 -3.08 5.27
N ARG A 84 3.80 -3.02 6.03
CA ARG A 84 5.04 -3.75 5.73
C ARG A 84 4.99 -5.22 6.09
N ILE A 85 4.31 -5.58 7.18
CA ILE A 85 4.31 -6.95 7.71
C ILE A 85 3.07 -7.77 7.33
N GLU A 86 1.93 -7.11 7.07
CA GLU A 86 0.68 -7.79 6.71
C GLU A 86 0.49 -7.83 5.19
N PRO A 87 -0.01 -8.95 4.63
CA PRO A 87 -0.33 -9.02 3.20
C PRO A 87 -1.30 -7.93 2.78
N GLN A 88 -0.91 -7.15 1.77
CA GLN A 88 -1.72 -6.02 1.27
C GLN A 88 -2.67 -6.45 0.16
N VAL A 89 -2.36 -7.52 -0.55
CA VAL A 89 -3.10 -7.94 -1.73
C VAL A 89 -3.44 -9.42 -1.71
N VAL A 90 -4.54 -9.77 -2.34
CA VAL A 90 -4.93 -11.15 -2.60
C VAL A 90 -5.16 -11.36 -4.09
N ARG A 91 -4.73 -12.52 -4.61
CA ARG A 91 -5.11 -12.93 -5.96
C ARG A 91 -6.59 -13.25 -5.98
N PHE A 92 -7.29 -12.78 -7.00
CA PHE A 92 -8.69 -13.14 -7.19
C PHE A 92 -8.99 -13.75 -8.56
N THR A 93 -8.11 -13.56 -9.54
CA THR A 93 -8.27 -14.13 -10.87
C THR A 93 -6.93 -14.32 -11.58
N ALA A 94 -6.92 -15.23 -12.57
CA ALA A 94 -5.81 -15.39 -13.49
C ALA A 94 -6.36 -15.81 -14.85
N ALA A 95 -5.79 -15.26 -15.92
CA ALA A 95 -6.18 -15.55 -17.28
C ALA A 95 -5.01 -15.41 -18.26
N THR A 96 -5.16 -15.94 -19.46
CA THR A 96 -4.30 -15.62 -20.59
C THR A 96 -4.93 -14.47 -21.36
N LEU A 97 -4.18 -13.40 -21.55
CA LEU A 97 -4.60 -12.21 -22.29
C LEU A 97 -3.84 -12.15 -23.61
N PRO A 98 -4.51 -12.41 -24.74
CA PRO A 98 -3.93 -12.14 -26.04
C PRO A 98 -3.85 -10.62 -26.25
N THR A 99 -2.65 -10.13 -26.55
CA THR A 99 -2.41 -8.72 -26.86
C THR A 99 -1.71 -8.60 -28.20
N TRP A 100 -1.60 -7.39 -28.73
CA TRP A 100 -0.82 -7.11 -29.93
C TRP A 100 0.69 -7.44 -29.75
N ALA A 101 1.18 -7.43 -28.49
CA ALA A 101 2.55 -7.80 -28.16
C ALA A 101 2.72 -9.32 -27.89
N GLY A 102 1.69 -10.13 -28.11
CA GLY A 102 1.67 -11.57 -27.88
C GLY A 102 0.75 -11.98 -26.74
N ALA A 103 0.69 -13.28 -26.46
CA ALA A 103 -0.09 -13.81 -25.34
C ALA A 103 0.68 -13.63 -24.04
N SER A 104 0.03 -13.01 -23.06
CA SER A 104 0.56 -12.78 -21.72
C SER A 104 -0.32 -13.44 -20.67
N ARG A 105 0.25 -13.90 -19.57
CA ARG A 105 -0.51 -14.32 -18.41
C ARG A 105 -0.86 -13.08 -17.57
N VAL A 106 -2.11 -12.91 -17.26
CA VAL A 106 -2.57 -11.81 -16.39
C VAL A 106 -3.09 -12.38 -15.09
N ILE A 107 -2.69 -11.75 -13.98
CA ILE A 107 -3.19 -12.06 -12.65
C ILE A 107 -3.80 -10.79 -12.08
N GLY A 108 -5.06 -10.90 -11.64
CA GLY A 108 -5.76 -9.85 -10.93
C GLY A 108 -5.49 -9.94 -9.43
N PHE A 109 -5.15 -8.81 -8.85
CA PHE A 109 -4.95 -8.63 -7.42
C PHE A 109 -5.95 -7.61 -6.90
N ARG A 110 -6.45 -7.86 -5.70
CA ARG A 110 -7.28 -6.90 -4.97
C ARG A 110 -6.58 -6.50 -3.70
N ASP A 111 -6.47 -5.20 -3.46
CA ASP A 111 -6.02 -4.69 -2.19
C ASP A 111 -7.05 -5.03 -1.10
N VAL A 112 -6.58 -5.50 0.06
CA VAL A 112 -7.45 -5.96 1.14
C VAL A 112 -8.01 -4.81 1.97
N TYR A 113 -7.46 -3.60 1.82
CA TYR A 113 -7.80 -2.45 2.65
C TYR A 113 -8.64 -1.42 1.92
N ASP A 114 -8.23 -1.04 0.70
CA ASP A 114 -8.91 -0.02 -0.08
C ASP A 114 -9.74 -0.59 -1.24
N LEU A 115 -9.67 -1.92 -1.43
CA LEU A 115 -10.34 -2.67 -2.49
C LEU A 115 -9.89 -2.27 -3.91
N GLY A 116 -8.77 -1.58 -4.04
CA GLY A 116 -8.14 -1.30 -5.32
C GLY A 116 -7.86 -2.59 -6.09
N GLU A 117 -8.11 -2.58 -7.38
CA GLU A 117 -7.88 -3.74 -8.24
C GLU A 117 -6.69 -3.50 -9.15
N HIS A 118 -5.69 -4.36 -9.07
CA HIS A 118 -4.45 -4.25 -9.82
C HIS A 118 -4.25 -5.45 -10.73
N LEU A 119 -3.50 -5.26 -11.80
CA LEU A 119 -3.17 -6.33 -12.73
C LEU A 119 -1.66 -6.52 -12.81
N ALA A 120 -1.21 -7.77 -12.77
CA ALA A 120 0.13 -8.14 -13.17
C ALA A 120 0.05 -8.82 -14.54
N VAL A 121 0.61 -8.16 -15.56
CA VAL A 121 0.75 -8.71 -16.92
C VAL A 121 2.14 -9.31 -17.02
N ILE A 122 2.20 -10.62 -17.20
CA ILE A 122 3.42 -11.42 -17.19
C ILE A 122 3.71 -11.89 -18.60
N VAL A 123 4.83 -11.46 -19.13
CA VAL A 123 5.34 -11.88 -20.42
C VAL A 123 6.37 -12.98 -20.22
N GLY A 124 6.17 -14.12 -20.84
CA GLY A 124 7.07 -15.27 -20.74
C GLY A 124 7.13 -15.88 -19.34
N ALA A 125 8.27 -16.47 -19.00
CA ALA A 125 8.49 -17.07 -17.69
C ALA A 125 9.20 -16.07 -16.75
N VAL A 126 8.63 -15.88 -15.56
CA VAL A 126 9.23 -15.10 -14.49
C VAL A 126 9.36 -15.99 -13.25
N GLY A 127 10.44 -15.85 -12.52
CA GLY A 127 10.68 -16.68 -11.33
C GLY A 127 11.95 -16.32 -10.59
N ALA A 128 12.23 -17.07 -9.53
CA ALA A 128 13.36 -16.83 -8.65
C ALA A 128 14.71 -17.01 -9.37
N GLY A 129 15.63 -16.11 -9.12
CA GLY A 129 17.06 -16.25 -9.49
C GLY A 129 17.52 -15.41 -10.68
N VAL A 130 16.62 -14.86 -11.48
CA VAL A 130 16.99 -13.96 -12.60
C VAL A 130 16.29 -12.61 -12.41
N PRO A 131 17.01 -11.48 -12.54
CA PRO A 131 16.37 -10.17 -12.48
C PRO A 131 15.31 -10.01 -13.58
N VAL A 132 14.07 -9.79 -13.16
CA VAL A 132 12.90 -9.66 -14.02
C VAL A 132 12.73 -8.21 -14.43
N PRO A 133 12.60 -7.89 -15.73
CA PRO A 133 12.21 -6.56 -16.18
C PRO A 133 10.86 -6.18 -15.57
N LEU A 134 10.81 -5.04 -14.88
CA LEU A 134 9.62 -4.53 -14.23
C LEU A 134 9.25 -3.16 -14.79
N HIS A 135 7.98 -2.99 -15.10
CA HIS A 135 7.36 -1.69 -15.35
C HIS A 135 6.15 -1.53 -14.45
N VAL A 136 6.14 -0.45 -13.68
CA VAL A 136 4.98 -0.08 -12.83
C VAL A 136 4.25 1.05 -13.53
N HIS A 137 2.99 0.80 -13.86
CA HIS A 137 2.11 1.72 -14.56
C HIS A 137 0.90 2.07 -13.70
N ILE A 138 0.64 3.35 -13.53
CA ILE A 138 -0.60 3.82 -12.90
C ILE A 138 -1.61 4.10 -14.01
N GLU A 139 -2.81 3.53 -13.87
CA GLU A 139 -3.92 3.72 -14.81
C GLU A 139 -4.03 5.17 -15.29
N CYS A 140 -4.16 5.33 -16.61
CA CYS A 140 -4.48 6.60 -17.20
C CYS A 140 -5.52 6.40 -18.31
N LEU A 141 -6.80 6.60 -17.99
CA LEU A 141 -7.90 6.37 -18.91
C LEU A 141 -7.69 7.04 -20.27
N THR A 142 -7.24 8.29 -20.28
CA THR A 142 -7.03 9.04 -21.52
C THR A 142 -5.82 8.57 -22.33
N GLY A 143 -4.71 8.28 -21.65
CA GLY A 143 -3.49 7.79 -22.31
C GLY A 143 -3.62 6.34 -22.76
N ASP A 144 -4.10 5.46 -21.88
CA ASP A 144 -4.08 4.03 -22.08
C ASP A 144 -5.17 3.55 -23.06
N VAL A 145 -6.37 4.17 -23.00
CA VAL A 145 -7.53 3.75 -23.78
C VAL A 145 -7.70 4.60 -25.04
N PHE A 146 -7.55 5.92 -24.93
CA PHE A 146 -7.79 6.83 -26.06
C PHE A 146 -6.52 7.28 -26.76
N GLY A 147 -5.33 6.87 -26.29
CA GLY A 147 -4.06 7.26 -26.90
C GLY A 147 -3.83 8.78 -26.87
N SER A 148 -4.26 9.45 -25.79
CA SER A 148 -4.11 10.90 -25.66
C SER A 148 -2.64 11.32 -25.73
N THR A 149 -2.34 12.32 -26.55
CA THR A 149 -1.00 12.92 -26.66
C THR A 149 -0.73 13.98 -25.60
N ALA A 150 -1.70 14.26 -24.71
CA ALA A 150 -1.51 15.15 -23.59
C ALA A 150 -0.63 14.56 -22.47
N CYS A 151 -0.35 13.26 -22.54
CA CYS A 151 0.57 12.56 -21.64
C CYS A 151 1.28 11.42 -22.41
N ARG A 152 2.27 10.83 -21.76
CA ARG A 152 3.03 9.69 -22.33
C ARG A 152 2.61 8.33 -21.77
N CYS A 153 1.55 8.27 -20.96
CA CYS A 153 1.16 7.04 -20.25
C CYS A 153 0.95 5.86 -21.19
N GLY A 154 0.14 6.03 -22.25
CA GLY A 154 -0.10 4.96 -23.22
C GLY A 154 1.15 4.57 -24.01
N GLU A 155 2.02 5.53 -24.37
CA GLU A 155 3.30 5.27 -25.03
C GLU A 155 4.23 4.45 -24.11
N GLU A 156 4.33 4.83 -22.84
CA GLU A 156 5.17 4.14 -21.85
C GLU A 156 4.69 2.70 -21.59
N LEU A 157 3.38 2.51 -21.42
CA LEU A 157 2.77 1.19 -21.26
C LEU A 157 3.03 0.29 -22.46
N ASN A 158 2.74 0.78 -23.66
CA ASN A 158 2.92 0.04 -24.89
C ASN A 158 4.41 -0.25 -25.18
N GLY A 159 5.28 0.72 -24.91
CA GLY A 159 6.72 0.56 -25.03
C GLY A 159 7.26 -0.50 -24.05
N ALA A 160 6.77 -0.55 -22.83
CA ALA A 160 7.16 -1.57 -21.87
C ALA A 160 6.73 -2.98 -22.34
N LEU A 161 5.50 -3.14 -22.78
CA LEU A 161 5.00 -4.41 -23.32
C LEU A 161 5.79 -4.87 -24.55
N ALA A 162 6.09 -3.95 -25.47
CA ALA A 162 6.90 -4.26 -26.66
C ALA A 162 8.31 -4.74 -26.27
N ARG A 163 8.99 -4.04 -25.39
CA ARG A 163 10.34 -4.41 -24.94
C ARG A 163 10.35 -5.77 -24.26
N MET A 164 9.40 -6.02 -23.35
CA MET A 164 9.30 -7.30 -22.64
C MET A 164 8.97 -8.44 -23.58
N SER A 165 8.09 -8.22 -24.56
CA SER A 165 7.80 -9.22 -25.59
C SER A 165 9.04 -9.56 -26.42
N ALA A 166 9.80 -8.56 -26.84
CA ALA A 166 11.05 -8.76 -27.59
C ALA A 166 12.13 -9.48 -26.75
N GLN A 167 12.17 -9.25 -25.44
CA GLN A 167 13.09 -9.92 -24.52
C GLN A 167 12.59 -11.32 -24.10
N GLY A 168 11.32 -11.64 -24.33
CA GLY A 168 10.69 -12.90 -23.94
C GLY A 168 10.41 -13.03 -22.45
N SER A 169 10.57 -11.95 -21.64
CA SER A 169 10.28 -11.97 -20.22
C SER A 169 10.04 -10.57 -19.67
N GLY A 170 9.17 -10.47 -18.65
CA GLY A 170 8.94 -9.24 -17.91
C GLY A 170 7.61 -9.23 -17.17
N VAL A 171 7.44 -8.23 -16.31
CA VAL A 171 6.21 -7.97 -15.55
C VAL A 171 5.83 -6.50 -15.71
N VAL A 172 4.61 -6.26 -16.16
CA VAL A 172 3.96 -4.96 -16.06
C VAL A 172 2.96 -5.02 -14.92
N LEU A 173 3.15 -4.17 -13.91
CA LEU A 173 2.15 -3.96 -12.87
C LEU A 173 1.30 -2.77 -13.25
N TYR A 174 0.05 -3.04 -13.60
CA TYR A 174 -0.95 -2.02 -13.92
C TYR A 174 -1.76 -1.74 -12.66
N LEU A 175 -1.51 -0.59 -12.05
CA LEU A 175 -2.08 -0.20 -10.78
C LEU A 175 -3.30 0.70 -10.98
N ARG A 176 -4.38 0.35 -10.33
CA ARG A 176 -5.64 1.10 -10.35
C ARG A 176 -5.95 1.56 -8.92
N PRO A 177 -5.52 2.77 -8.56
CA PRO A 177 -5.84 3.33 -7.25
C PRO A 177 -7.36 3.39 -7.04
N PRO A 178 -7.85 3.25 -5.80
CA PRO A 178 -9.26 3.40 -5.51
C PRO A 178 -9.74 4.82 -5.81
N GLY A 179 -11.00 4.96 -6.16
CA GLY A 179 -11.62 6.26 -6.45
C GLY A 179 -11.91 6.49 -7.93
N PRO A 180 -12.01 7.75 -8.38
CA PRO A 180 -12.31 8.09 -9.76
C PRO A 180 -11.18 7.69 -10.70
N ALA A 181 -11.52 7.37 -11.95
CA ALA A 181 -10.53 7.02 -12.97
C ALA A 181 -9.47 8.11 -13.12
N GLN A 182 -8.21 7.70 -13.18
CA GLN A 182 -7.10 8.60 -13.44
C GLN A 182 -7.09 8.99 -14.92
N ALA A 183 -6.98 10.27 -15.24
CA ALA A 183 -7.01 10.74 -16.62
C ALA A 183 -6.20 12.02 -16.77
N CYS A 184 -4.97 11.89 -17.25
CA CYS A 184 -4.09 13.03 -17.51
C CYS A 184 -4.74 14.03 -18.47
N GLY A 185 -4.64 15.30 -18.15
CA GLY A 185 -5.16 16.39 -18.98
C GLY A 185 -6.66 16.65 -18.86
N LEU A 186 -7.45 15.75 -18.23
CA LEU A 186 -8.88 15.96 -17.97
C LEU A 186 -9.18 16.22 -16.50
N PHE A 187 -8.60 15.41 -15.64
CA PHE A 187 -8.77 15.55 -14.19
C PHE A 187 -7.43 15.87 -13.59
N ALA A 188 -7.39 16.82 -12.66
CA ALA A 188 -6.21 17.02 -11.86
C ALA A 188 -5.87 15.67 -11.20
N ARG A 189 -4.61 15.25 -11.29
CA ARG A 189 -4.13 14.16 -10.44
C ARG A 189 -4.34 14.65 -9.02
N GLY A 190 -5.37 14.14 -8.35
CA GLY A 190 -5.50 14.34 -6.92
C GLY A 190 -4.27 13.75 -6.23
N ASP A 191 -3.94 14.21 -5.05
CA ASP A 191 -2.83 13.69 -4.24
C ASP A 191 -2.92 12.16 -4.04
N ALA A 192 -4.10 11.57 -4.22
CA ALA A 192 -4.33 10.11 -4.21
C ALA A 192 -3.58 9.33 -5.31
N ALA A 193 -3.16 9.96 -6.41
CA ALA A 193 -2.36 9.27 -7.43
C ALA A 193 -0.91 9.04 -6.99
N THR A 194 -0.44 9.74 -5.96
CA THR A 194 0.86 9.54 -5.31
C THR A 194 0.81 8.48 -4.22
N ASP A 195 -0.37 8.07 -3.80
CA ASP A 195 -0.60 7.10 -2.73
C ASP A 195 -0.62 5.63 -3.20
N VAL A 196 -0.17 5.34 -4.42
CA VAL A 196 0.13 3.95 -4.78
C VAL A 196 1.31 3.51 -3.95
N MET A 197 1.00 2.74 -2.92
CA MET A 197 1.95 2.37 -1.90
C MET A 197 3.01 1.43 -2.48
N PRO A 198 4.29 1.70 -2.26
CA PRO A 198 5.37 0.79 -2.64
C PRO A 198 5.18 -0.62 -2.06
N GLU A 199 4.50 -0.70 -0.93
CA GLU A 199 4.15 -1.95 -0.26
C GLU A 199 3.23 -2.83 -1.13
N THR A 200 2.21 -2.26 -1.78
CA THR A 200 1.30 -3.00 -2.69
C THR A 200 2.10 -3.64 -3.82
N VAL A 201 3.01 -2.89 -4.45
CA VAL A 201 3.92 -3.43 -5.49
C VAL A 201 4.79 -4.55 -4.93
N THR A 202 5.36 -4.35 -3.75
CA THR A 202 6.21 -5.35 -3.08
C THR A 202 5.44 -6.64 -2.80
N TRP A 203 4.22 -6.55 -2.29
CA TRP A 203 3.39 -7.70 -2.00
C TRP A 203 2.96 -8.45 -3.27
N ILE A 204 2.64 -7.75 -4.36
CA ILE A 204 2.37 -8.37 -5.66
C ILE A 204 3.60 -9.12 -6.16
N LEU A 205 4.78 -8.50 -6.13
CA LEU A 205 6.02 -9.15 -6.56
C LEU A 205 6.36 -10.38 -5.74
N ARG A 206 6.21 -10.33 -4.42
CA ARG A 206 6.38 -11.48 -3.52
C ARG A 206 5.44 -12.62 -3.87
N ASP A 207 4.17 -12.31 -4.09
CA ASP A 207 3.16 -13.30 -4.46
C ASP A 207 3.47 -13.95 -5.82
N LEU A 208 4.09 -13.21 -6.74
CA LEU A 208 4.59 -13.72 -8.03
C LEU A 208 5.89 -14.53 -7.91
N GLY A 209 6.54 -14.54 -6.73
CA GLY A 209 7.86 -15.15 -6.54
C GLY A 209 9.00 -14.36 -7.19
N VAL A 210 8.81 -13.06 -7.43
CA VAL A 210 9.80 -12.16 -8.04
C VAL A 210 10.55 -11.41 -6.94
N TYR A 211 11.79 -11.80 -6.69
CA TYR A 211 12.65 -11.22 -5.66
C TYR A 211 13.81 -10.40 -6.20
N ALA A 212 14.08 -10.48 -7.50
CA ALA A 212 15.05 -9.64 -8.18
C ALA A 212 14.40 -8.97 -9.37
N ILE A 213 14.55 -7.66 -9.48
CA ILE A 213 13.98 -6.85 -10.56
C ILE A 213 15.04 -6.01 -11.25
N ARG A 214 14.78 -5.73 -12.52
CA ARG A 214 15.52 -4.77 -13.33
C ARG A 214 14.53 -3.72 -13.83
N LEU A 215 14.74 -2.48 -13.46
CA LEU A 215 13.98 -1.37 -14.02
C LEU A 215 14.45 -1.07 -15.45
N SER A 216 13.53 -0.62 -16.29
CA SER A 216 13.90 -0.09 -17.61
C SER A 216 14.61 1.25 -17.45
N ASP A 217 15.57 1.54 -18.35
CA ASP A 217 16.39 2.76 -18.30
C ASP A 217 15.58 4.07 -18.45
N ASP A 218 14.34 3.97 -18.94
CA ASP A 218 13.39 5.09 -19.13
C ASP A 218 12.42 5.28 -17.97
N VAL A 219 12.80 4.93 -16.73
CA VAL A 219 11.90 5.06 -15.58
C VAL A 219 11.72 6.54 -15.22
N PRO A 220 10.51 7.11 -15.28
CA PRO A 220 10.25 8.45 -14.78
C PRO A 220 10.71 8.59 -13.33
N GLY A 221 11.06 9.81 -12.88
CA GLY A 221 11.54 10.06 -11.52
C GLY A 221 10.69 9.44 -10.40
N PHE A 222 9.38 9.30 -10.64
CA PHE A 222 8.46 8.55 -9.80
C PHE A 222 8.85 7.07 -9.64
N GLY A 223 9.26 6.40 -10.71
CA GLY A 223 9.70 5.00 -10.64
C GLY A 223 10.97 4.80 -9.82
N LEU A 224 11.88 5.78 -9.79
CA LEU A 224 13.08 5.73 -8.96
C LEU A 224 12.74 5.87 -7.47
N VAL A 225 11.80 6.75 -7.12
CA VAL A 225 11.32 6.89 -5.74
C VAL A 225 10.62 5.63 -5.27
N MET A 226 9.74 5.06 -6.10
CA MET A 226 9.09 3.78 -5.83
C MET A 226 10.11 2.65 -5.66
N PHE A 227 11.15 2.61 -6.49
CA PHE A 227 12.19 1.58 -6.38
C PHE A 227 13.00 1.69 -5.09
N GLY A 228 13.33 2.90 -4.65
CA GLY A 228 13.97 3.14 -3.36
C GLY A 228 13.13 2.58 -2.21
N ALA A 229 11.85 2.93 -2.18
CA ALA A 229 10.92 2.45 -1.16
C ALA A 229 10.69 0.92 -1.22
N ILE A 230 10.63 0.31 -2.41
CA ILE A 230 10.56 -1.15 -2.57
C ILE A 230 11.81 -1.83 -2.00
N ARG A 231 13.00 -1.29 -2.24
CA ARG A 231 14.24 -1.82 -1.66
C ARG A 231 14.24 -1.75 -0.14
N GLU A 232 13.83 -0.64 0.43
CA GLU A 232 13.73 -0.47 1.88
C GLU A 232 12.74 -1.44 2.50
N ALA A 233 11.55 -1.56 1.92
CA ALA A 233 10.53 -2.51 2.38
C ALA A 233 11.01 -3.97 2.29
N SER A 234 11.75 -4.34 1.24
CA SER A 234 12.27 -5.69 1.05
C SER A 234 13.40 -6.02 2.03
N THR A 235 14.23 -5.06 2.39
CA THR A 235 15.35 -5.25 3.33
C THR A 235 14.83 -5.47 4.75
N LEU A 236 13.77 -4.76 5.15
CA LEU A 236 13.17 -4.88 6.47
C LEU A 236 12.43 -6.20 6.67
N ALA A 237 11.90 -6.78 5.61
CA ALA A 237 11.17 -8.05 5.67
C ALA A 237 12.09 -9.30 5.61
N ALA A 238 13.35 -9.13 5.21
CA ALA A 238 14.35 -10.21 5.26
C ALA A 238 15.05 -10.32 6.64
N ALA A 239 14.78 -9.36 7.53
CA ALA A 239 15.38 -9.28 8.87
C ALA A 239 14.41 -9.71 10.00
N GLY A 240 13.20 -10.22 9.68
CA GLY A 240 12.18 -10.67 10.62
C GLY A 240 11.97 -12.17 10.60
#